data_a2348dd964d21e992bb7a539800f316d
#
_entry.id   a2348dd964d21e992bb7a539800f316d
#
_cell.length_a   1.000
_cell.length_b   1.000
_cell.length_c   1.000
_cell.angle_alpha   90.00
_cell.angle_beta   90.00
_cell.angle_gamma   90.00
#
_symmetry.space_group_name_H-M   'P 1'
#
loop_
_entity.id
_entity.type
_entity.pdbx_description
1 polymer ?
#
loop_
_entity_poly.entity_id
_entity_poly.type
_entity_poly.pdbx_seq_one_letter_code
_entity_poly.pdbx_strand_id
1 'polypeptide(L)'
;MAKQKLRIKLKSYDYQLLDQSAQKIVDTARRTGSQVSGPIPLPTEKEVVTILRAVHKYKDAREQFELRTHKRLIDVIMPSKATVDALMKLDIPAGIEIEMSVKH
;
A
#
# COMPACT_ATOMS: atom_id res chain seq x y z
N MET A 1 11.05 -0.94 -28.22
CA MET A 1 10.40 -1.95 -27.36
C MET A 1 9.85 -1.36 -26.09
N ALA A 2 8.65 -1.72 -25.74
CA ALA A 2 8.05 -1.25 -24.49
C ALA A 2 8.78 -1.89 -23.30
N LYS A 3 9.14 -1.07 -22.34
CA LYS A 3 9.78 -1.57 -21.12
C LYS A 3 8.73 -2.19 -20.22
N GLN A 4 9.01 -3.38 -19.73
CA GLN A 4 8.16 -4.07 -18.78
C GLN A 4 8.31 -3.43 -17.41
N LYS A 5 7.20 -3.23 -16.73
CA LYS A 5 7.17 -2.65 -15.39
C LYS A 5 6.37 -3.55 -14.47
N LEU A 6 6.85 -3.72 -13.26
CA LEU A 6 6.07 -4.34 -12.20
C LEU A 6 5.50 -3.22 -11.34
N ARG A 7 4.20 -3.05 -11.39
CA ARG A 7 3.51 -2.01 -10.62
C ARG A 7 2.99 -2.62 -9.33
N ILE A 8 3.41 -2.05 -8.23
CA ILE A 8 3.04 -2.52 -6.91
C ILE A 8 2.24 -1.43 -6.23
N LYS A 9 1.01 -1.77 -5.85
CA LYS A 9 0.14 -0.87 -5.10
C LYS A 9 0.01 -1.39 -3.69
N LEU A 10 0.21 -0.50 -2.73
CA LEU A 10 0.10 -0.81 -1.32
C LEU A 10 -1.03 0.00 -0.72
N LYS A 11 -1.84 -0.63 0.10
CA LYS A 11 -2.93 0.05 0.82
C LYS A 11 -2.87 -0.33 2.28
N SER A 12 -3.07 0.64 3.15
CA SER A 12 -3.17 0.39 4.58
C SER A 12 -3.88 1.55 5.27
N TYR A 13 -4.45 1.26 6.42
CA TYR A 13 -5.00 2.30 7.28
C TYR A 13 -3.90 2.99 8.10
N ASP A 14 -2.75 2.35 8.26
CA ASP A 14 -1.63 2.89 9.02
C ASP A 14 -0.56 3.40 8.06
N TYR A 15 -0.39 4.72 8.00
CA TYR A 15 0.55 5.32 7.07
C TYR A 15 2.01 5.02 7.43
N GLN A 16 2.33 4.89 8.71
CA GLN A 16 3.70 4.59 9.13
C GLN A 16 4.11 3.18 8.70
N LEU A 17 3.24 2.22 8.95
CA LEU A 17 3.46 0.85 8.53
C LEU A 17 3.56 0.75 7.01
N LEU A 18 2.71 1.50 6.32
CA LEU A 18 2.71 1.53 4.86
C LEU A 18 4.02 2.08 4.32
N ASP A 19 4.52 3.18 4.88
CA ASP A 19 5.76 3.79 4.43
C ASP A 19 6.96 2.88 4.72
N GLN A 20 6.98 2.22 5.86
CA GLN A 20 8.03 1.25 6.18
C GLN A 20 8.05 0.09 5.20
N SER A 21 6.88 -0.43 4.86
CA SER A 21 6.77 -1.54 3.92
C SER A 21 7.15 -1.11 2.50
N ALA A 22 6.73 0.08 2.09
CA ALA A 22 7.12 0.62 0.80
C ALA A 22 8.64 0.77 0.70
N GLN A 23 9.28 1.24 1.76
CA GLN A 23 10.73 1.38 1.80
C GLN A 23 11.44 0.04 1.70
N LYS A 24 10.92 -0.99 2.36
CA LYS A 24 11.46 -2.34 2.26
C LYS A 24 11.42 -2.86 0.82
N ILE A 25 10.31 -2.62 0.13
CA ILE A 25 10.14 -3.05 -1.25
C ILE A 25 11.12 -2.33 -2.15
N VAL A 26 11.26 -1.01 -1.99
CA VAL A 26 12.19 -0.20 -2.77
C VAL A 26 13.62 -0.68 -2.54
N ASP A 27 14.01 -0.87 -1.30
CA ASP A 27 15.38 -1.31 -0.96
C ASP A 27 15.67 -2.69 -1.55
N THR A 28 14.70 -3.60 -1.47
CA THR A 28 14.87 -4.95 -2.01
C THR A 28 15.04 -4.90 -3.53
N ALA A 29 14.22 -4.11 -4.21
CA ALA A 29 14.31 -3.99 -5.66
C ALA A 29 15.65 -3.37 -6.09
N ARG A 30 16.10 -2.35 -5.39
CA ARG A 30 17.39 -1.72 -5.68
C ARG A 30 18.57 -2.67 -5.42
N ARG A 31 18.47 -3.45 -4.35
CA ARG A 31 19.51 -4.42 -4.00
C ARG A 31 19.68 -5.47 -5.09
N THR A 32 18.62 -5.82 -5.76
CA THR A 32 18.66 -6.80 -6.85
C THR A 32 19.01 -6.17 -8.20
N GLY A 33 19.29 -4.88 -8.23
CA GLY A 33 19.78 -4.20 -9.42
C GLY A 33 18.74 -3.58 -10.32
N SER A 34 17.47 -3.60 -9.93
CA SER A 34 16.40 -3.00 -10.72
C SER A 34 16.24 -1.53 -10.43
N GLN A 35 15.80 -0.78 -11.43
CA GLN A 35 15.41 0.61 -11.23
C GLN A 35 14.04 0.68 -10.61
N VAL A 36 13.87 1.60 -9.67
CA VAL A 36 12.62 1.77 -8.95
C VAL A 36 12.18 3.21 -9.05
N SER A 37 10.94 3.41 -9.41
CA SER A 37 10.29 4.70 -9.39
C SER A 37 9.31 4.73 -8.23
N GLY A 38 9.48 5.68 -7.34
CA GLY A 38 8.63 5.80 -6.18
C GLY A 38 9.36 5.55 -4.87
N PRO A 39 8.65 5.38 -3.76
CA PRO A 39 7.19 5.29 -3.65
C PRO A 39 6.47 6.60 -3.95
N ILE A 40 5.38 6.50 -4.67
CA ILE A 40 4.56 7.64 -5.04
C ILE A 40 3.31 7.61 -4.18
N PRO A 41 3.06 8.65 -3.37
CA PRO A 41 1.82 8.70 -2.62
C PRO A 41 0.64 8.96 -3.56
N LEU A 42 -0.36 8.12 -3.47
CA LEU A 42 -1.61 8.31 -4.18
C LEU A 42 -2.59 9.03 -3.27
N PRO A 43 -3.65 9.61 -3.83
CA PRO A 43 -4.65 10.28 -2.99
C PRO A 43 -5.22 9.35 -1.93
N THR A 44 -5.31 9.87 -0.71
CA THR A 44 -5.84 9.12 0.43
C THR A 44 -7.35 9.08 0.32
N GLU A 45 -7.93 7.89 0.41
CA GLU A 45 -9.36 7.74 0.49
C GLU A 45 -9.81 7.91 1.93
N LYS A 46 -10.83 8.72 2.12
CA LYS A 46 -11.38 9.00 3.42
C LYS A 46 -12.81 8.51 3.46
N GLU A 47 -13.11 7.67 4.42
CA GLU A 47 -14.44 7.15 4.62
C GLU A 47 -14.91 7.53 6.01
N VAL A 48 -16.10 8.11 6.10
CA VAL A 48 -16.71 8.44 7.37
C VAL A 48 -17.73 7.36 7.69
N VAL A 49 -17.49 6.65 8.77
CA VAL A 49 -18.39 5.61 9.25
C VAL A 49 -19.13 6.17 10.45
N THR A 50 -20.45 6.21 10.37
CA THR A 50 -21.29 6.63 11.47
C THR A 50 -21.82 5.40 12.17
N ILE A 51 -21.54 5.28 13.45
CA ILE A 51 -22.06 4.19 14.27
C ILE A 51 -23.13 4.77 15.18
N LEU A 52 -24.33 4.20 15.09
CA LEU A 52 -25.40 4.52 16.00
C LEU A 52 -25.23 3.63 17.24
N ARG A 53 -25.01 4.26 18.38
CA ARG A 53 -25.03 3.55 19.64
C ARG A 53 -26.42 3.66 20.22
N ALA A 54 -26.94 2.54 20.64
CA ALA A 54 -28.19 2.52 21.39
C ALA A 54 -27.95 3.17 22.74
N VAL A 55 -28.35 4.40 22.89
CA VAL A 55 -28.32 5.08 24.17
C VAL A 55 -29.73 5.04 24.74
N HIS A 56 -29.83 4.48 25.90
CA HIS A 56 -31.10 4.45 26.58
C HIS A 56 -31.54 5.87 26.90
N LYS A 57 -32.71 6.18 26.50
CA LYS A 57 -33.51 7.31 26.96
C LYS A 57 -33.30 8.63 26.25
N TYR A 58 -32.17 9.03 25.76
CA TYR A 58 -32.09 10.44 25.53
C TYR A 58 -31.66 10.87 24.16
N LYS A 59 -30.72 10.64 23.65
CA LYS A 59 -30.22 11.20 22.41
C LYS A 59 -29.62 10.10 21.56
N ASP A 60 -29.76 10.28 20.29
CA ASP A 60 -29.00 9.48 19.37
C ASP A 60 -27.53 9.72 19.64
N ALA A 61 -26.86 8.73 20.21
CA ALA A 61 -25.42 8.79 20.31
C ALA A 61 -24.84 8.31 18.99
N ARG A 62 -24.23 9.22 18.28
CA ARG A 62 -23.57 8.91 17.04
C ARG A 62 -22.08 9.06 17.26
N GLU A 63 -21.35 8.01 16.98
CA GLU A 63 -19.91 8.12 16.88
C GLU A 63 -19.54 8.07 15.41
N GLN A 64 -18.76 9.06 14.98
CA GLN A 64 -18.23 9.09 13.64
C GLN A 64 -16.77 8.74 13.70
N PHE A 65 -16.39 7.74 12.93
CA PHE A 65 -15.00 7.37 12.76
C PHE A 65 -14.58 7.70 11.35
N GLU A 66 -13.42 8.28 11.23
CA GLU A 66 -12.79 8.46 9.93
C GLU A 66 -11.85 7.30 9.68
N LEU A 67 -12.11 6.59 8.60
CA LEU A 67 -11.18 5.60 8.09
C LEU A 67 -10.43 6.21 6.92
N ARG A 68 -9.12 6.30 7.03
CA ARG A 68 -8.29 6.80 5.96
C ARG A 68 -7.49 5.65 5.38
N THR A 69 -7.68 5.41 4.10
CA THR A 69 -6.91 4.41 3.39
C THR A 69 -5.77 5.10 2.66
N HIS A 70 -4.57 4.87 3.11
CA HIS A 70 -3.38 5.39 2.48
C HIS A 70 -2.91 4.45 1.39
N LYS A 71 -2.45 5.02 0.29
CA LYS A 71 -2.01 4.24 -0.87
C LYS A 71 -0.64 4.69 -1.30
N ARG A 72 0.17 3.73 -1.71
CA ARG A 72 1.49 4.00 -2.27
C ARG A 72 1.65 3.20 -3.55
N LEU A 73 2.30 3.80 -4.52
CA LEU A 73 2.56 3.19 -5.81
C LEU A 73 4.06 3.05 -6.01
N ILE A 74 4.51 1.87 -6.35
CA ILE A 74 5.91 1.61 -6.66
C ILE A 74 5.97 0.94 -8.02
N ASP A 75 6.76 1.49 -8.92
CA ASP A 75 7.02 0.90 -10.22
C ASP A 75 8.45 0.39 -10.25
N VAL A 76 8.61 -0.91 -10.46
CA VAL A 76 9.90 -1.53 -10.67
C VAL A 76 10.09 -1.68 -12.18
N ILE A 77 11.08 -0.99 -12.72
CA ILE A 77 11.32 -0.94 -14.15
C ILE A 77 12.23 -2.08 -14.56
N MET A 78 11.79 -2.85 -15.54
CA MET A 78 12.53 -4.00 -16.07
C MET A 78 12.97 -4.95 -14.95
N PRO A 79 12.03 -5.51 -14.17
CA PRO A 79 12.40 -6.38 -13.07
C PRO A 79 13.05 -7.66 -13.58
N SER A 80 14.16 -8.04 -12.95
CA SER A 80 14.77 -9.33 -13.23
C SER A 80 14.05 -10.43 -12.47
N LYS A 81 14.31 -11.67 -12.83
CA LYS A 81 13.74 -12.79 -12.09
C LYS A 81 14.17 -12.76 -10.63
N ALA A 82 15.42 -12.37 -10.37
CA ALA A 82 15.92 -12.24 -9.00
C ALA A 82 15.14 -11.19 -8.21
N THR A 83 14.77 -10.08 -8.86
CA THR A 83 13.98 -9.03 -8.22
C THR A 83 12.59 -9.54 -7.85
N VAL A 84 11.93 -10.22 -8.80
CA VAL A 84 10.58 -10.76 -8.55
C VAL A 84 10.62 -11.78 -7.42
N ASP A 85 11.60 -12.70 -7.44
CA ASP A 85 11.72 -13.71 -6.40
C ASP A 85 11.98 -13.08 -5.03
N ALA A 86 12.85 -12.08 -4.98
CA ALA A 86 13.14 -11.38 -3.73
C ALA A 86 11.90 -10.66 -3.17
N LEU A 87 11.12 -10.04 -4.04
CA LEU A 87 9.90 -9.36 -3.62
C LEU A 87 8.84 -10.34 -3.13
N MET A 88 8.75 -11.51 -3.74
CA MET A 88 7.81 -12.54 -3.31
C MET A 88 8.16 -13.14 -1.96
N LYS A 89 9.45 -13.12 -1.60
CA LYS A 89 9.92 -13.63 -0.30
C LYS A 89 9.88 -12.58 0.79
N LEU A 90 9.57 -11.34 0.47
CA LEU A 90 9.53 -10.26 1.44
C LEU A 90 8.42 -10.50 2.44
N ASP A 91 8.77 -10.35 3.71
CA ASP A 91 7.81 -10.47 4.80
C ASP A 91 7.16 -9.11 5.03
N ILE A 92 5.90 -9.01 4.68
CA ILE A 92 5.13 -7.78 4.82
C ILE A 92 4.19 -7.93 6.01
N PRO A 93 4.14 -6.94 6.91
CA PRO A 93 3.26 -7.02 8.07
C PRO A 93 1.80 -7.18 7.69
N ALA A 94 1.03 -7.83 8.56
CA ALA A 94 -0.42 -7.91 8.41
C ALA A 94 -1.01 -6.50 8.45
N GLY A 95 -2.09 -6.28 7.74
CA GLY A 95 -2.74 -4.97 7.67
C GLY A 95 -2.38 -4.18 6.43
N ILE A 96 -1.51 -4.72 5.58
CA ILE A 96 -1.16 -4.09 4.32
C ILE A 96 -1.67 -4.97 3.18
N GLU A 97 -2.46 -4.37 2.31
CA GLU A 97 -2.86 -5.00 1.07
C GLU A 97 -1.85 -4.69 -0.02
N ILE A 98 -1.41 -5.72 -0.70
CA ILE A 98 -0.46 -5.59 -1.80
C ILE A 98 -1.10 -6.10 -3.07
N GLU A 99 -1.03 -5.29 -4.10
CA GLU A 99 -1.51 -5.65 -5.42
C GLU A 99 -0.38 -5.45 -6.41
N MET A 100 -0.02 -6.50 -7.12
CA MET A 100 1.05 -6.45 -8.11
C MET A 100 0.48 -6.71 -9.49
N SER A 101 0.90 -5.92 -10.45
CA SER A 101 0.50 -6.11 -11.84
C SER A 101 1.67 -5.80 -12.76
N VAL A 102 1.74 -6.52 -13.86
CA VAL A 102 2.76 -6.30 -14.87
C VAL A 102 2.20 -5.37 -15.93
N LYS A 103 2.93 -4.29 -16.22
CA LYS A 103 2.59 -3.33 -17.25
C LYS A 103 3.64 -3.35 -18.34
N HIS A 104 3.19 -3.27 -19.54
CA HIS A 104 4.07 -3.25 -20.72
C HIS A 104 4.19 -1.88 -21.32
#